data_bede2e22237755c996dfad98f28d8665
#
_entry.id   bede2e22237755c996dfad98f28d8665
#
_cell.length_a   1.000
_cell.length_b   1.000
_cell.length_c   1.000
_cell.angle_alpha   90.00
_cell.angle_beta   90.00
_cell.angle_gamma   90.00
#
_symmetry.space_group_name_H-M   'P 1'
#
loop_
_entity.id
_entity.type
_entity.pdbx_description
1 polymer ?
#
loop_
_entity_poly.entity_id
_entity_poly.type
_entity_poly.pdbx_seq_one_letter_code
_entity_poly.pdbx_strand_id
1 'polypeptide(L)'
;MKWAFMTANYVAKEVGYKEVTDWFKDWGRCAEATMRSFHGSPFEQKFESLISGIKDHGFNAIELWVGHLNPATATDEMVRKARDLLDKYELSVVSYTASFSSPNMTVEEGARRFEIARAIGAPLLASTFNVSNAELIVELAQRYGIFFGLENHPERNAEEIIAKIHPYSPWIGATLDTGWFGTHGCDVSAAVRELAPYLKHVHLKDVLAAGAHDSCGLGEGVVDIAGTLRELHAIGYQGALTLEHEPYDHDPMPAMARSLQLVRQQWNELQAREENQ
;
A
#
# COMPACT_ATOMS: atom_id res chain seq x y z
N MET A 1 -12.49 -6.75 9.83
CA MET A 1 -11.21 -6.33 9.20
C MET A 1 -11.38 -6.14 7.69
N LYS A 2 -10.81 -5.08 7.11
CA LYS A 2 -10.75 -4.90 5.65
C LYS A 2 -9.45 -5.48 5.11
N TRP A 3 -9.55 -6.32 4.09
CA TRP A 3 -8.41 -6.93 3.39
C TRP A 3 -8.30 -6.32 2.00
N ALA A 4 -7.25 -5.58 1.75
CA ALA A 4 -7.05 -4.87 0.50
C ALA A 4 -5.95 -5.53 -0.34
N PHE A 5 -6.07 -5.38 -1.65
CA PHE A 5 -5.04 -5.76 -2.61
C PHE A 5 -4.25 -4.52 -3.01
N MET A 6 -2.92 -4.55 -2.86
CA MET A 6 -2.04 -3.53 -3.40
C MET A 6 -1.99 -3.63 -4.92
N THR A 7 -2.41 -2.58 -5.63
CA THR A 7 -2.39 -2.67 -7.09
C THR A 7 -0.99 -2.62 -7.68
N ALA A 8 0.02 -2.12 -6.95
CA ALA A 8 1.43 -2.21 -7.33
C ALA A 8 1.94 -3.66 -7.45
N ASN A 9 1.26 -4.65 -6.87
CA ASN A 9 1.55 -6.07 -7.12
C ASN A 9 1.63 -6.40 -8.61
N TYR A 10 0.92 -5.65 -9.45
CA TYR A 10 0.94 -5.79 -10.90
C TYR A 10 1.97 -4.89 -11.61
N VAL A 11 2.97 -4.38 -10.89
CA VAL A 11 3.98 -3.46 -11.47
C VAL A 11 4.65 -4.03 -12.72
N ALA A 12 4.92 -5.35 -12.77
CA ALA A 12 5.57 -6.01 -13.90
C ALA A 12 4.61 -6.53 -14.99
N LYS A 13 3.29 -6.40 -14.80
CA LYS A 13 2.28 -6.95 -15.72
C LYS A 13 2.41 -6.40 -17.15
N GLU A 14 2.61 -5.10 -17.30
CA GLU A 14 2.68 -4.44 -18.60
C GLU A 14 3.98 -4.72 -19.37
N VAL A 15 4.99 -5.29 -18.72
CA VAL A 15 6.20 -5.79 -19.36
C VAL A 15 6.19 -7.32 -19.54
N GLY A 16 5.07 -7.98 -19.20
CA GLY A 16 4.86 -9.41 -19.38
C GLY A 16 5.70 -10.28 -18.45
N TYR A 17 5.99 -9.81 -17.23
CA TYR A 17 6.74 -10.55 -16.21
C TYR A 17 8.08 -11.08 -16.71
N LYS A 18 8.87 -10.22 -17.31
CA LYS A 18 10.21 -10.59 -17.79
C LYS A 18 11.23 -10.52 -16.67
N GLU A 19 12.23 -11.39 -16.76
CA GLU A 19 13.33 -11.44 -15.79
C GLU A 19 13.89 -10.08 -15.44
N VAL A 20 14.16 -9.92 -14.15
CA VAL A 20 14.76 -8.76 -13.52
C VAL A 20 16.23 -9.07 -13.23
N THR A 21 17.10 -8.14 -13.57
CA THR A 21 18.54 -8.25 -13.28
C THR A 21 18.97 -7.36 -12.12
N ASP A 22 18.21 -6.30 -11.86
CA ASP A 22 18.45 -5.33 -10.78
C ASP A 22 17.09 -4.81 -10.32
N TRP A 23 16.69 -5.16 -9.10
CA TRP A 23 15.35 -4.86 -8.58
C TRP A 23 14.99 -3.39 -8.68
N PHE A 24 15.86 -2.48 -8.27
CA PHE A 24 15.56 -1.04 -8.26
C PHE A 24 15.43 -0.43 -9.67
N LYS A 25 16.31 -0.84 -10.60
CA LYS A 25 16.25 -0.35 -11.99
C LYS A 25 15.05 -0.91 -12.73
N ASP A 26 14.82 -2.20 -12.59
CA ASP A 26 13.75 -2.87 -13.29
C ASP A 26 12.37 -2.50 -12.75
N TRP A 27 12.25 -2.25 -11.44
CA TRP A 27 11.01 -1.73 -10.85
C TRP A 27 10.61 -0.39 -11.49
N GLY A 28 11.55 0.56 -11.59
CA GLY A 28 11.31 1.85 -12.24
C GLY A 28 10.85 1.71 -13.69
N ARG A 29 11.50 0.83 -14.47
CA ARG A 29 11.10 0.52 -15.86
C ARG A 29 9.70 -0.08 -15.94
N CYS A 30 9.36 -1.00 -15.06
CA CYS A 30 8.04 -1.61 -14.98
C CYS A 30 6.96 -0.59 -14.59
N ALA A 31 7.26 0.25 -13.61
CA ALA A 31 6.37 1.33 -13.16
C ALA A 31 6.07 2.31 -14.30
N GLU A 32 7.09 2.76 -15.05
CA GLU A 32 6.90 3.62 -16.21
C GLU A 32 6.06 2.94 -17.31
N ALA A 33 6.26 1.66 -17.57
CA ALA A 33 5.47 0.91 -18.55
C ALA A 33 3.98 0.87 -18.13
N THR A 34 3.71 0.63 -16.85
CA THR A 34 2.35 0.65 -16.30
C THR A 34 1.72 2.04 -16.42
N MET A 35 2.42 3.10 -15.99
CA MET A 35 1.93 4.49 -16.10
C MET A 35 1.59 4.86 -17.55
N ARG A 36 2.41 4.49 -18.52
CA ARG A 36 2.14 4.73 -19.95
C ARG A 36 0.92 3.95 -20.43
N SER A 37 0.78 2.71 -19.98
CA SER A 37 -0.30 1.82 -20.40
C SER A 37 -1.67 2.25 -19.89
N PHE A 38 -1.74 2.88 -18.72
CA PHE A 38 -2.97 3.40 -18.10
C PHE A 38 -3.24 4.86 -18.45
N HIS A 39 -2.46 5.46 -19.35
CA HIS A 39 -2.69 6.84 -19.81
C HIS A 39 -3.56 6.87 -21.08
N GLY A 40 -4.47 7.85 -21.16
CA GLY A 40 -5.26 8.12 -22.36
C GLY A 40 -6.46 7.19 -22.60
N SER A 41 -6.80 6.96 -23.85
CA SER A 41 -8.03 6.27 -24.25
C SER A 41 -8.21 4.82 -23.76
N PRO A 42 -7.17 4.00 -23.52
CA PRO A 42 -7.36 2.65 -23.00
C PRO A 42 -7.63 2.60 -21.50
N PHE A 43 -7.57 3.73 -20.78
CA PHE A 43 -7.67 3.77 -19.32
C PHE A 43 -8.87 3.02 -18.75
N GLU A 44 -10.07 3.35 -19.24
CA GLU A 44 -11.33 2.78 -18.71
C GLU A 44 -11.34 1.25 -18.79
N GLN A 45 -11.08 0.71 -19.97
CA GLN A 45 -11.05 -0.74 -20.19
C GLN A 45 -9.98 -1.44 -19.36
N LYS A 46 -8.77 -0.86 -19.28
CA LYS A 46 -7.68 -1.43 -18.50
C LYS A 46 -7.96 -1.36 -17.02
N PHE A 47 -8.47 -0.24 -16.52
CA PHE A 47 -8.81 -0.07 -15.12
C PHE A 47 -9.95 -1.01 -14.71
N GLU A 48 -10.97 -1.17 -15.54
CA GLU A 48 -12.05 -2.14 -15.32
C GLU A 48 -11.51 -3.57 -15.26
N SER A 49 -10.65 -3.97 -16.21
CA SER A 49 -10.02 -5.30 -16.19
C SER A 49 -9.17 -5.54 -14.94
N LEU A 50 -8.45 -4.51 -14.46
CA LEU A 50 -7.66 -4.59 -13.24
C LEU A 50 -8.54 -4.88 -12.02
N ILE A 51 -9.57 -4.04 -11.80
CA ILE A 51 -10.38 -4.12 -10.58
C ILE A 51 -11.35 -5.30 -10.60
N SER A 52 -11.91 -5.68 -11.76
CA SER A 52 -12.74 -6.87 -11.87
C SER A 52 -11.94 -8.13 -11.54
N GLY A 53 -10.72 -8.26 -12.07
CA GLY A 53 -9.85 -9.38 -11.74
C GLY A 53 -9.51 -9.47 -10.24
N ILE A 54 -9.30 -8.34 -9.56
CA ILE A 54 -9.06 -8.31 -8.12
C ILE A 54 -10.35 -8.75 -7.36
N LYS A 55 -11.51 -8.25 -7.77
CA LYS A 55 -12.81 -8.59 -7.17
C LYS A 55 -13.12 -10.08 -7.29
N ASP A 56 -12.87 -10.68 -8.46
CA ASP A 56 -13.14 -12.09 -8.75
C ASP A 56 -12.32 -13.03 -7.86
N HIS A 57 -11.20 -12.57 -7.31
CA HIS A 57 -10.37 -13.32 -6.35
C HIS A 57 -10.71 -13.06 -4.88
N GLY A 58 -11.87 -12.41 -4.62
CA GLY A 58 -12.43 -12.27 -3.28
C GLY A 58 -11.95 -11.08 -2.48
N PHE A 59 -11.21 -10.17 -3.07
CA PHE A 59 -10.90 -8.88 -2.44
C PHE A 59 -12.12 -7.96 -2.53
N ASN A 60 -12.36 -7.18 -1.49
CA ASN A 60 -13.43 -6.18 -1.42
C ASN A 60 -12.89 -4.76 -1.21
N ALA A 61 -11.58 -4.63 -1.15
CA ALA A 61 -10.88 -3.36 -1.03
C ALA A 61 -9.58 -3.40 -1.84
N ILE A 62 -9.11 -2.23 -2.22
CA ILE A 62 -7.81 -2.03 -2.87
C ILE A 62 -7.06 -0.89 -2.21
N GLU A 63 -5.75 -0.96 -2.28
CA GLU A 63 -4.87 0.19 -2.24
C GLU A 63 -4.49 0.54 -3.67
N LEU A 64 -4.81 1.76 -4.10
CA LEU A 64 -4.58 2.17 -5.47
C LEU A 64 -3.21 2.85 -5.61
N TRP A 65 -2.34 2.23 -6.38
CA TRP A 65 -1.02 2.76 -6.68
C TRP A 65 -1.05 3.74 -7.86
N VAL A 66 -0.21 4.79 -7.79
CA VAL A 66 -0.08 5.83 -8.84
C VAL A 66 0.22 5.29 -10.23
N GLY A 67 0.79 4.11 -10.36
CA GLY A 67 1.02 3.48 -11.66
C GLY A 67 -0.27 3.28 -12.47
N HIS A 68 -1.39 3.07 -11.79
CA HIS A 68 -2.70 2.85 -12.41
C HIS A 68 -3.58 4.11 -12.49
N LEU A 69 -3.24 5.16 -11.71
CA LEU A 69 -3.89 6.48 -11.79
C LEU A 69 -2.87 7.55 -11.40
N ASN A 70 -2.06 8.01 -12.36
CA ASN A 70 -0.92 8.89 -12.09
C ASN A 70 -1.38 10.35 -11.91
N PRO A 71 -1.11 11.01 -10.77
CA PRO A 71 -1.56 12.38 -10.52
C PRO A 71 -1.01 13.41 -11.50
N ALA A 72 0.16 13.15 -12.11
CA ALA A 72 0.76 14.06 -13.09
C ALA A 72 0.02 14.02 -14.47
N THR A 73 -0.70 12.95 -14.78
CA THR A 73 -1.30 12.76 -16.12
C THR A 73 -2.78 12.42 -16.09
N ALA A 74 -3.33 12.06 -14.92
CA ALA A 74 -4.74 11.73 -14.76
C ALA A 74 -5.62 12.96 -14.98
N THR A 75 -6.53 12.88 -15.98
CA THR A 75 -7.56 13.89 -16.19
C THR A 75 -8.71 13.70 -15.18
N ASP A 76 -9.52 14.74 -14.97
CA ASP A 76 -10.70 14.62 -14.10
C ASP A 76 -11.71 13.60 -14.64
N GLU A 77 -11.76 13.39 -15.96
CA GLU A 77 -12.56 12.33 -16.56
C GLU A 77 -12.06 10.94 -16.17
N MET A 78 -10.75 10.70 -16.22
CA MET A 78 -10.16 9.43 -15.77
C MET A 78 -10.44 9.17 -14.28
N VAL A 79 -10.33 10.20 -13.45
CA VAL A 79 -10.63 10.09 -12.01
C VAL A 79 -12.10 9.75 -11.75
N ARG A 80 -13.03 10.40 -12.46
CA ARG A 80 -14.46 10.07 -12.38
C ARG A 80 -14.73 8.63 -12.82
N LYS A 81 -14.19 8.22 -13.97
CA LYS A 81 -14.33 6.84 -14.48
C LYS A 81 -13.78 5.81 -13.50
N ALA A 82 -12.62 6.09 -12.88
CA ALA A 82 -12.08 5.22 -11.85
C ALA A 82 -13.06 5.09 -10.66
N ARG A 83 -13.65 6.20 -10.20
CA ARG A 83 -14.65 6.19 -9.13
C ARG A 83 -15.88 5.38 -9.51
N ASP A 84 -16.45 5.64 -10.68
CA ASP A 84 -17.67 4.95 -11.18
C ASP A 84 -17.45 3.43 -11.29
N LEU A 85 -16.26 3.01 -11.76
CA LEU A 85 -15.90 1.61 -11.86
C LEU A 85 -15.70 0.97 -10.48
N LEU A 86 -15.05 1.66 -9.54
CA LEU A 86 -14.88 1.19 -8.16
C LEU A 86 -16.26 0.98 -7.50
N ASP A 87 -17.20 1.90 -7.70
CA ASP A 87 -18.57 1.77 -7.21
C ASP A 87 -19.31 0.61 -7.87
N LYS A 88 -19.19 0.47 -9.19
CA LYS A 88 -19.79 -0.64 -9.95
C LYS A 88 -19.35 -2.00 -9.45
N TYR A 89 -18.09 -2.17 -9.09
CA TYR A 89 -17.53 -3.43 -8.58
C TYR A 89 -17.57 -3.53 -7.05
N GLU A 90 -18.16 -2.56 -6.36
CA GLU A 90 -18.22 -2.51 -4.89
C GLU A 90 -16.84 -2.73 -4.26
N LEU A 91 -15.81 -2.06 -4.78
CA LEU A 91 -14.46 -2.05 -4.25
C LEU A 91 -14.19 -0.76 -3.49
N SER A 92 -13.91 -0.86 -2.19
CA SER A 92 -13.48 0.30 -1.42
C SER A 92 -11.99 0.58 -1.62
N VAL A 93 -11.61 1.86 -1.71
CA VAL A 93 -10.20 2.25 -1.70
C VAL A 93 -9.79 2.55 -0.26
N VAL A 94 -8.77 1.87 0.24
CA VAL A 94 -8.28 2.04 1.62
C VAL A 94 -7.14 3.03 1.72
N SER A 95 -6.36 3.15 0.65
CA SER A 95 -5.24 4.09 0.52
C SER A 95 -4.97 4.40 -0.95
N TYR A 96 -4.35 5.54 -1.20
CA TYR A 96 -3.79 5.92 -2.49
C TYR A 96 -2.28 6.09 -2.33
N THR A 97 -1.50 5.24 -3.01
CA THR A 97 -0.03 5.23 -2.88
C THR A 97 0.58 6.30 -3.75
N ALA A 98 0.75 7.50 -3.20
CA ALA A 98 1.25 8.68 -3.91
C ALA A 98 2.38 9.37 -3.13
N SER A 99 3.60 9.27 -3.65
CA SER A 99 4.83 9.76 -3.01
C SER A 99 4.93 11.29 -2.98
N PHE A 100 5.53 11.80 -1.90
CA PHE A 100 5.98 13.17 -1.70
C PHE A 100 7.52 13.25 -1.60
N SER A 101 8.25 12.32 -2.23
CA SER A 101 9.70 12.18 -2.11
C SER A 101 10.49 13.21 -2.92
N SER A 102 9.91 13.82 -3.96
CA SER A 102 10.58 14.90 -4.69
C SER A 102 10.79 16.09 -3.76
N PRO A 103 12.03 16.61 -3.61
CA PRO A 103 12.26 17.80 -2.80
C PRO A 103 11.53 19.01 -3.41
N ASN A 104 11.03 19.89 -2.54
CA ASN A 104 10.39 21.16 -2.95
C ASN A 104 9.19 20.96 -3.91
N MET A 105 8.32 20.01 -3.60
CA MET A 105 7.06 19.80 -4.34
C MET A 105 6.21 21.08 -4.29
N THR A 106 5.56 21.43 -5.40
CA THR A 106 4.66 22.57 -5.43
C THR A 106 3.34 22.26 -4.71
N VAL A 107 2.63 23.31 -4.29
CA VAL A 107 1.30 23.16 -3.66
C VAL A 107 0.32 22.46 -4.61
N GLU A 108 0.38 22.79 -5.90
CA GLU A 108 -0.48 22.20 -6.94
C GLU A 108 -0.22 20.72 -7.12
N GLU A 109 1.05 20.31 -7.19
CA GLU A 109 1.43 18.90 -7.29
C GLU A 109 0.99 18.11 -6.05
N GLY A 110 1.18 18.67 -4.87
CA GLY A 110 0.72 18.09 -3.62
C GLY A 110 -0.82 18.00 -3.56
N ALA A 111 -1.52 19.09 -3.85
CA ALA A 111 -2.97 19.16 -3.82
C ALA A 111 -3.61 18.13 -4.78
N ARG A 112 -3.04 17.96 -5.98
CA ARG A 112 -3.56 16.99 -6.96
C ARG A 112 -3.62 15.56 -6.43
N ARG A 113 -2.65 15.15 -5.61
CA ARG A 113 -2.64 13.82 -4.96
C ARG A 113 -3.80 13.67 -3.99
N PHE A 114 -4.03 14.67 -3.16
CA PHE A 114 -5.15 14.69 -2.22
C PHE A 114 -6.52 14.81 -2.91
N GLU A 115 -6.62 15.56 -3.99
CA GLU A 115 -7.85 15.66 -4.81
C GLU A 115 -8.24 14.32 -5.39
N ILE A 116 -7.29 13.60 -5.99
CA ILE A 116 -7.53 12.26 -6.52
C ILE A 116 -7.92 11.32 -5.38
N ALA A 117 -7.16 11.29 -4.27
CA ALA A 117 -7.47 10.45 -3.12
C ALA A 117 -8.91 10.69 -2.63
N ARG A 118 -9.31 11.94 -2.47
CA ARG A 118 -10.69 12.31 -2.08
C ARG A 118 -11.72 11.83 -3.10
N ALA A 119 -11.46 12.05 -4.39
CA ALA A 119 -12.39 11.69 -5.45
C ALA A 119 -12.63 10.18 -5.57
N ILE A 120 -11.58 9.36 -5.38
CA ILE A 120 -11.70 7.90 -5.36
C ILE A 120 -12.14 7.33 -4.01
N GLY A 121 -12.30 8.17 -2.99
CA GLY A 121 -12.75 7.78 -1.65
C GLY A 121 -11.66 7.16 -0.76
N ALA A 122 -10.38 7.42 -1.03
CA ALA A 122 -9.27 6.99 -0.19
C ALA A 122 -9.17 7.89 1.07
N PRO A 123 -9.22 7.33 2.28
CA PRO A 123 -9.09 8.11 3.51
C PRO A 123 -7.63 8.43 3.88
N LEU A 124 -6.68 7.85 3.16
CA LEU A 124 -5.26 7.87 3.46
C LEU A 124 -4.44 7.95 2.16
N LEU A 125 -3.32 8.67 2.20
CA LEU A 125 -2.22 8.47 1.28
C LEU A 125 -1.10 7.71 2.01
N ALA A 126 -0.62 6.61 1.44
CA ALA A 126 0.49 5.83 2.00
C ALA A 126 1.65 5.83 1.03
N SER A 127 2.82 6.33 1.43
CA SER A 127 4.06 6.30 0.63
C SER A 127 5.21 6.96 1.40
N THR A 128 6.30 7.22 0.68
CA THR A 128 7.46 7.97 1.20
C THR A 128 7.30 9.48 1.02
N PHE A 129 7.99 10.26 1.85
CA PHE A 129 8.07 11.71 1.67
C PHE A 129 9.47 12.26 1.98
N ASN A 130 9.81 13.37 1.34
CA ASN A 130 10.94 14.18 1.73
C ASN A 130 10.52 15.12 2.87
N VAL A 131 11.34 15.26 3.90
CA VAL A 131 11.03 16.07 5.07
C VAL A 131 10.74 17.54 4.72
N SER A 132 11.30 18.06 3.62
CA SER A 132 11.00 19.40 3.12
C SER A 132 9.54 19.62 2.73
N ASN A 133 8.79 18.54 2.51
CA ASN A 133 7.37 18.58 2.16
C ASN A 133 6.43 18.33 3.35
N ALA A 134 6.96 18.12 4.56
CA ALA A 134 6.15 17.70 5.70
C ALA A 134 5.05 18.73 6.06
N GLU A 135 5.39 20.01 6.10
CA GLU A 135 4.44 21.09 6.38
C GLU A 135 3.36 21.19 5.29
N LEU A 136 3.75 21.03 4.02
CA LEU A 136 2.81 20.99 2.90
C LEU A 136 1.84 19.81 3.04
N ILE A 137 2.36 18.63 3.41
CA ILE A 137 1.53 17.42 3.64
C ILE A 137 0.53 17.69 4.76
N VAL A 138 0.96 18.27 5.89
CA VAL A 138 0.08 18.61 7.03
C VAL A 138 -1.02 19.57 6.62
N GLU A 139 -0.67 20.66 5.90
CA GLU A 139 -1.65 21.63 5.40
C GLU A 139 -2.71 20.97 4.50
N LEU A 140 -2.26 20.16 3.55
CA LEU A 140 -3.14 19.46 2.62
C LEU A 140 -3.97 18.39 3.33
N ALA A 141 -3.38 17.62 4.25
CA ALA A 141 -4.08 16.61 5.04
C ALA A 141 -5.25 17.24 5.83
N GLN A 142 -4.99 18.39 6.47
CA GLN A 142 -6.03 19.17 7.17
C GLN A 142 -7.12 19.68 6.22
N ARG A 143 -6.73 20.24 5.08
CA ARG A 143 -7.64 20.81 4.07
C ARG A 143 -8.59 19.76 3.50
N TYR A 144 -8.09 18.57 3.22
CA TYR A 144 -8.85 17.50 2.58
C TYR A 144 -9.45 16.49 3.56
N GLY A 145 -9.05 16.51 4.83
CA GLY A 145 -9.48 15.55 5.84
C GLY A 145 -8.93 14.13 5.58
N ILE A 146 -7.74 14.03 5.00
CA ILE A 146 -7.10 12.77 4.58
C ILE A 146 -5.74 12.69 5.25
N PHE A 147 -5.44 11.56 5.90
CA PHE A 147 -4.14 11.35 6.55
C PHE A 147 -3.03 11.01 5.54
N PHE A 148 -1.79 11.15 5.98
CA PHE A 148 -0.62 10.63 5.28
C PHE A 148 0.06 9.58 6.17
N GLY A 149 0.41 8.44 5.60
CA GLY A 149 1.18 7.38 6.26
C GLY A 149 2.57 7.28 5.63
N LEU A 150 3.63 7.55 6.41
CA LEU A 150 4.99 7.26 6.00
C LEU A 150 5.19 5.75 5.95
N GLU A 151 5.42 5.22 4.78
CA GLU A 151 5.79 3.84 4.56
C GLU A 151 7.31 3.66 4.74
N ASN A 152 7.70 2.69 5.57
CA ASN A 152 9.10 2.40 5.79
C ASN A 152 9.71 1.73 4.55
N HIS A 153 10.74 2.34 4.01
CA HIS A 153 11.60 1.79 2.95
C HIS A 153 13.05 1.77 3.42
N PRO A 154 13.71 2.94 3.63
CA PRO A 154 15.06 2.95 4.18
C PRO A 154 15.07 2.82 5.71
N GLU A 155 13.95 3.12 6.39
CA GLU A 155 13.85 3.05 7.85
C GLU A 155 13.95 1.61 8.32
N ARG A 156 14.88 1.35 9.24
CA ARG A 156 15.25 0.01 9.69
C ARG A 156 14.48 -0.47 10.91
N ASN A 157 13.83 0.46 11.61
CA ASN A 157 13.11 0.20 12.86
C ASN A 157 12.04 1.27 13.12
N ALA A 158 11.21 1.03 14.12
CA ALA A 158 10.13 1.94 14.50
C ALA A 158 10.64 3.31 14.96
N GLU A 159 11.80 3.39 15.66
CA GLU A 159 12.36 4.64 16.16
C GLU A 159 12.69 5.61 15.01
N GLU A 160 13.27 5.12 13.92
CA GLU A 160 13.59 5.93 12.75
C GLU A 160 12.33 6.50 12.08
N ILE A 161 11.22 5.73 12.06
CA ILE A 161 9.92 6.21 11.56
C ILE A 161 9.37 7.27 12.51
N ILE A 162 9.30 6.97 13.82
CA ILE A 162 8.76 7.88 14.84
C ILE A 162 9.49 9.21 14.82
N ALA A 163 10.81 9.20 14.71
CA ALA A 163 11.63 10.42 14.64
C ALA A 163 11.22 11.33 13.48
N LYS A 164 10.79 10.76 12.35
CA LYS A 164 10.36 11.51 11.16
C LYS A 164 8.94 12.05 11.26
N ILE A 165 8.02 11.29 11.89
CA ILE A 165 6.58 11.59 11.84
C ILE A 165 6.06 12.28 13.11
N HIS A 166 6.70 12.07 14.27
CA HIS A 166 6.23 12.57 15.56
C HIS A 166 5.91 14.07 15.56
N PRO A 167 6.73 14.96 14.95
CA PRO A 167 6.44 16.39 14.91
C PRO A 167 5.16 16.77 14.15
N TYR A 168 4.70 15.88 13.26
CA TYR A 168 3.60 16.12 12.33
C TYR A 168 2.32 15.33 12.66
N SER A 169 2.34 14.59 13.78
CA SER A 169 1.17 13.84 14.25
C SER A 169 0.04 14.80 14.65
N PRO A 170 -1.24 14.44 14.46
CA PRO A 170 -1.72 13.14 13.94
C PRO A 170 -1.86 13.04 12.42
N TRP A 171 -1.53 14.10 11.66
CA TRP A 171 -1.80 14.17 10.23
C TRP A 171 -0.84 13.32 9.39
N ILE A 172 0.41 13.19 9.83
CA ILE A 172 1.36 12.22 9.32
C ILE A 172 1.52 11.13 10.38
N GLY A 173 1.29 9.89 9.99
CA GLY A 173 1.49 8.71 10.82
C GLY A 173 2.33 7.66 10.10
N ALA A 174 2.34 6.43 10.60
CA ALA A 174 3.09 5.32 10.04
C ALA A 174 2.22 4.44 9.13
N THR A 175 2.75 4.06 8.00
CA THR A 175 2.35 2.89 7.21
C THR A 175 3.43 1.84 7.40
N LEU A 176 3.10 0.76 8.09
CA LEU A 176 4.03 -0.33 8.38
C LEU A 176 4.06 -1.29 7.20
N ASP A 177 5.18 -1.36 6.46
CA ASP A 177 5.47 -2.46 5.52
C ASP A 177 6.29 -3.53 6.24
N THR A 178 5.70 -4.71 6.40
CA THR A 178 6.30 -5.83 7.11
C THR A 178 7.47 -6.46 6.34
N GLY A 179 7.44 -6.42 5.01
CA GLY A 179 8.50 -6.97 4.16
C GLY A 179 9.76 -6.13 4.20
N TRP A 180 9.65 -4.80 4.17
CA TRP A 180 10.82 -3.93 4.34
C TRP A 180 11.49 -4.14 5.70
N PHE A 181 10.71 -4.27 6.76
CA PHE A 181 11.27 -4.61 8.06
C PHE A 181 11.89 -6.02 8.07
N GLY A 182 11.26 -6.99 7.38
CA GLY A 182 11.83 -8.33 7.17
C GLY A 182 13.17 -8.28 6.44
N THR A 183 13.29 -7.46 5.39
CA THR A 183 14.55 -7.22 4.66
C THR A 183 15.63 -6.67 5.60
N HIS A 184 15.27 -5.80 6.53
CA HIS A 184 16.22 -5.26 7.52
C HIS A 184 16.45 -6.17 8.72
N GLY A 185 15.77 -7.31 8.82
CA GLY A 185 15.86 -8.23 9.96
C GLY A 185 15.26 -7.66 11.24
N CYS A 186 14.31 -6.72 11.12
CA CYS A 186 13.62 -6.13 12.25
C CYS A 186 12.59 -7.11 12.83
N ASP A 187 12.40 -7.09 14.15
CA ASP A 187 11.25 -7.73 14.80
C ASP A 187 9.98 -6.92 14.51
N VAL A 188 9.21 -7.39 13.53
CA VAL A 188 7.99 -6.71 13.08
C VAL A 188 6.93 -6.65 14.18
N SER A 189 6.85 -7.68 15.03
CA SER A 189 5.91 -7.70 16.15
C SER A 189 6.24 -6.63 17.19
N ALA A 190 7.53 -6.43 17.48
CA ALA A 190 7.96 -5.32 18.33
C ALA A 190 7.65 -3.96 17.68
N ALA A 191 7.93 -3.81 16.39
CA ALA A 191 7.65 -2.58 15.67
C ALA A 191 6.15 -2.21 15.65
N VAL A 192 5.25 -3.18 15.56
CA VAL A 192 3.79 -2.95 15.68
C VAL A 192 3.45 -2.29 17.02
N ARG A 193 4.00 -2.82 18.13
CA ARG A 193 3.74 -2.25 19.47
C ARG A 193 4.28 -0.83 19.62
N GLU A 194 5.49 -0.60 19.13
CA GLU A 194 6.15 0.72 19.20
C GLU A 194 5.43 1.77 18.33
N LEU A 195 4.98 1.37 17.14
CA LEU A 195 4.27 2.24 16.20
C LEU A 195 2.78 2.42 16.52
N ALA A 196 2.20 1.66 17.45
CA ALA A 196 0.77 1.66 17.74
C ALA A 196 0.13 3.06 17.86
N PRO A 197 0.73 4.06 18.54
CA PRO A 197 0.16 5.41 18.63
C PRO A 197 0.12 6.18 17.31
N TYR A 198 0.92 5.77 16.35
CA TYR A 198 1.13 6.46 15.06
C TYR A 198 0.57 5.68 13.89
N LEU A 199 0.21 4.40 14.07
CA LEU A 199 -0.12 3.47 13.01
C LEU A 199 -1.41 3.88 12.28
N LYS A 200 -1.31 4.16 11.00
CA LYS A 200 -2.43 4.51 10.12
C LYS A 200 -2.76 3.38 9.15
N HIS A 201 -1.74 2.63 8.71
CA HIS A 201 -1.90 1.62 7.69
C HIS A 201 -0.87 0.50 7.82
N VAL A 202 -1.15 -0.66 7.22
CA VAL A 202 -0.24 -1.81 7.23
C VAL A 202 -0.24 -2.48 5.86
N HIS A 203 0.96 -2.65 5.31
CA HIS A 203 1.24 -3.56 4.22
C HIS A 203 1.73 -4.88 4.80
N LEU A 204 0.97 -5.94 4.55
CA LEU A 204 1.41 -7.30 4.82
C LEU A 204 2.19 -7.79 3.59
N LYS A 205 3.48 -7.84 3.73
CA LYS A 205 4.45 -8.28 2.73
C LYS A 205 5.41 -9.27 3.38
N ASP A 206 5.76 -10.32 2.67
CA ASP A 206 6.75 -11.29 3.12
C ASP A 206 7.90 -11.34 2.11
N VAL A 207 9.10 -11.60 2.59
CA VAL A 207 10.32 -11.63 1.78
C VAL A 207 11.07 -12.94 2.01
N LEU A 208 11.76 -13.42 0.97
CA LEU A 208 12.41 -14.74 1.00
C LEU A 208 13.55 -14.85 2.01
N ALA A 209 14.26 -13.75 2.29
CA ALA A 209 15.37 -13.72 3.24
C ALA A 209 15.63 -12.31 3.76
N ALA A 210 16.26 -12.19 4.92
CA ALA A 210 16.85 -10.94 5.38
C ALA A 210 17.92 -10.47 4.37
N GLY A 211 17.90 -9.19 4.04
CA GLY A 211 18.75 -8.60 2.99
C GLY A 211 18.23 -8.77 1.56
N ALA A 212 17.18 -9.57 1.34
CA ALA A 212 16.53 -9.70 0.04
C ALA A 212 15.39 -8.69 -0.13
N HIS A 213 15.11 -8.35 -1.39
CA HIS A 213 13.94 -7.57 -1.79
C HIS A 213 12.90 -8.43 -2.52
N ASP A 214 13.23 -9.70 -2.77
CA ASP A 214 12.32 -10.64 -3.41
C ASP A 214 11.18 -10.99 -2.46
N SER A 215 9.99 -10.53 -2.78
CA SER A 215 8.79 -10.83 -2.03
C SER A 215 8.24 -12.22 -2.38
N CYS A 216 7.43 -12.79 -1.50
CA CYS A 216 6.76 -14.08 -1.68
C CYS A 216 5.33 -14.05 -1.14
N GLY A 217 4.60 -15.16 -1.25
CA GLY A 217 3.31 -15.30 -0.61
C GLY A 217 3.45 -15.23 0.92
N LEU A 218 2.46 -14.67 1.60
CA LEU A 218 2.51 -14.51 3.06
C LEU A 218 2.64 -15.86 3.75
N GLY A 219 3.62 -15.97 4.64
CA GLY A 219 3.99 -17.20 5.35
C GLY A 219 4.93 -18.13 4.58
N GLU A 220 5.39 -17.74 3.39
CA GLU A 220 6.36 -18.48 2.58
C GLU A 220 7.80 -17.93 2.78
N GLY A 221 7.97 -16.80 3.48
CA GLY A 221 9.24 -16.12 3.70
C GLY A 221 9.68 -16.09 5.16
N VAL A 222 10.41 -15.02 5.51
CA VAL A 222 11.05 -14.89 6.84
C VAL A 222 10.27 -14.02 7.83
N VAL A 223 9.22 -13.31 7.37
CA VAL A 223 8.42 -12.43 8.23
C VAL A 223 7.44 -13.24 9.09
N ASP A 224 7.42 -13.03 10.41
CA ASP A 224 6.41 -13.62 11.29
C ASP A 224 5.04 -12.95 11.08
N ILE A 225 4.38 -13.29 9.98
CA ILE A 225 3.03 -12.78 9.64
C ILE A 225 2.04 -13.11 10.75
N ALA A 226 2.09 -14.32 11.32
CA ALA A 226 1.17 -14.71 12.40
C ALA A 226 1.41 -13.90 13.67
N GLY A 227 2.66 -13.64 14.04
CA GLY A 227 3.04 -12.75 15.14
C GLY A 227 2.57 -11.32 14.90
N THR A 228 2.79 -10.80 13.70
CA THR A 228 2.34 -9.48 13.29
C THR A 228 0.82 -9.33 13.46
N LEU A 229 0.03 -10.30 12.98
CA LEU A 229 -1.43 -10.28 13.13
C LEU A 229 -1.86 -10.34 14.60
N ARG A 230 -1.19 -11.14 15.44
CA ARG A 230 -1.46 -11.18 16.89
C ARG A 230 -1.23 -9.83 17.55
N GLU A 231 -0.12 -9.15 17.24
CA GLU A 231 0.16 -7.83 17.82
C GLU A 231 -0.80 -6.75 17.31
N LEU A 232 -1.14 -6.75 16.00
CA LEU A 232 -2.16 -5.84 15.46
C LEU A 232 -3.51 -6.03 16.15
N HIS A 233 -3.89 -7.29 16.41
CA HIS A 233 -5.11 -7.61 17.14
C HIS A 233 -5.03 -7.12 18.60
N ALA A 234 -3.90 -7.37 19.28
CA ALA A 234 -3.68 -7.00 20.69
C ALA A 234 -3.70 -5.48 20.92
N ILE A 235 -3.20 -4.67 19.97
CA ILE A 235 -3.28 -3.21 20.04
C ILE A 235 -4.66 -2.65 19.60
N GLY A 236 -5.61 -3.52 19.23
CA GLY A 236 -6.94 -3.12 18.76
C GLY A 236 -6.94 -2.41 17.41
N TYR A 237 -6.04 -2.77 16.49
CA TYR A 237 -5.96 -2.13 15.18
C TYR A 237 -7.26 -2.29 14.38
N GLN A 238 -7.83 -1.17 13.91
CA GLN A 238 -9.09 -1.10 13.17
C GLN A 238 -8.94 -0.69 11.71
N GLY A 239 -7.71 -0.43 11.26
CA GLY A 239 -7.43 -0.03 9.88
C GLY A 239 -7.56 -1.20 8.89
N ALA A 240 -7.25 -0.95 7.63
CA ALA A 240 -7.17 -1.99 6.61
C ALA A 240 -5.80 -2.68 6.66
N LEU A 241 -5.77 -3.93 6.21
CA LEU A 241 -4.56 -4.71 5.97
C LEU A 241 -4.43 -4.93 4.46
N THR A 242 -3.42 -4.31 3.86
CA THR A 242 -3.14 -4.42 2.42
C THR A 242 -2.15 -5.55 2.19
N LEU A 243 -2.49 -6.48 1.29
CA LEU A 243 -1.61 -7.57 0.89
C LEU A 243 -0.73 -7.12 -0.26
N GLU A 244 0.58 -7.24 -0.08
CA GLU A 244 1.57 -6.78 -1.05
C GLU A 244 2.56 -7.88 -1.42
N HIS A 245 2.70 -8.10 -2.73
CA HIS A 245 3.67 -9.01 -3.34
C HIS A 245 3.93 -8.57 -4.77
N GLU A 246 5.13 -8.15 -5.08
CA GLU A 246 5.54 -7.56 -6.35
C GLU A 246 6.53 -8.47 -7.12
N PRO A 247 6.11 -9.64 -7.62
CA PRO A 247 6.98 -10.50 -8.41
C PRO A 247 7.21 -9.91 -9.79
N TYR A 248 8.39 -10.18 -10.36
CA TYR A 248 8.78 -9.70 -11.69
C TYR A 248 8.67 -10.75 -12.78
N ASP A 249 8.54 -12.01 -12.40
CA ASP A 249 8.64 -13.18 -13.29
C ASP A 249 7.32 -13.94 -13.43
N HIS A 250 6.30 -13.61 -12.62
CA HIS A 250 4.99 -14.28 -12.65
C HIS A 250 3.85 -13.40 -12.17
N ASP A 251 2.60 -13.85 -12.39
CA ASP A 251 1.39 -13.19 -11.89
C ASP A 251 1.29 -13.33 -10.35
N PRO A 252 1.18 -12.24 -9.58
CA PRO A 252 1.05 -12.29 -8.13
C PRO A 252 -0.27 -12.90 -7.64
N MET A 253 -1.32 -12.89 -8.44
CA MET A 253 -2.67 -13.20 -7.99
C MET A 253 -2.82 -14.60 -7.36
N PRO A 254 -2.22 -15.69 -7.89
CA PRO A 254 -2.31 -17.01 -7.26
C PRO A 254 -1.72 -17.04 -5.84
N ALA A 255 -0.60 -16.35 -5.60
CA ALA A 255 -0.01 -16.24 -4.27
C ALA A 255 -0.86 -15.35 -3.36
N MET A 256 -1.37 -14.23 -3.88
CA MET A 256 -2.22 -13.31 -3.12
C MET A 256 -3.56 -13.91 -2.72
N ALA A 257 -4.16 -14.74 -3.56
CA ALA A 257 -5.39 -15.46 -3.20
C ALA A 257 -5.16 -16.44 -2.04
N ARG A 258 -4.04 -17.18 -2.04
CA ARG A 258 -3.65 -18.06 -0.91
C ARG A 258 -3.35 -17.25 0.34
N SER A 259 -2.60 -16.16 0.21
CA SER A 259 -2.28 -15.24 1.29
C SER A 259 -3.54 -14.67 1.95
N LEU A 260 -4.52 -14.26 1.15
CA LEU A 260 -5.81 -13.75 1.66
C LEU A 260 -6.56 -14.81 2.49
N GLN A 261 -6.56 -16.06 2.04
CA GLN A 261 -7.18 -17.16 2.80
C GLN A 261 -6.45 -17.38 4.13
N LEU A 262 -5.11 -17.43 4.12
CA LEU A 262 -4.29 -17.61 5.31
C LEU A 262 -4.54 -16.52 6.35
N VAL A 263 -4.44 -15.24 5.96
CA VAL A 263 -4.58 -14.14 6.93
C VAL A 263 -6.00 -14.00 7.46
N ARG A 264 -7.01 -14.28 6.64
CA ARG A 264 -8.41 -14.32 7.09
C ARG A 264 -8.64 -15.41 8.12
N GLN A 265 -8.12 -16.60 7.87
CA GLN A 265 -8.23 -17.70 8.82
C GLN A 265 -7.56 -17.34 10.15
N GLN A 266 -6.31 -16.89 10.13
CA GLN A 266 -5.57 -16.52 11.33
C GLN A 266 -6.26 -15.40 12.13
N TRP A 267 -6.78 -14.39 11.44
CA TRP A 267 -7.50 -13.29 12.09
C TRP A 267 -8.81 -13.76 12.76
N ASN A 268 -9.58 -14.60 12.09
CA ASN A 268 -10.81 -15.16 12.65
C ASN A 268 -10.51 -16.03 13.88
N GLU A 269 -9.42 -16.79 13.88
CA GLU A 269 -8.98 -17.57 15.05
C GLU A 269 -8.62 -16.68 16.24
N LEU A 270 -8.02 -15.49 16.01
CA LEU A 270 -7.73 -14.53 17.07
C LEU A 270 -9.03 -13.97 17.68
N GLN A 271 -9.97 -13.55 16.84
CA GLN A 271 -11.28 -13.05 17.29
C GLN A 271 -12.06 -14.09 18.11
N ALA A 272 -12.12 -15.35 17.63
CA ALA A 272 -12.82 -16.43 18.33
C ALA A 272 -12.21 -16.77 19.70
N ARG A 273 -10.92 -16.54 19.91
CA ARG A 273 -10.27 -16.74 21.21
C ARG A 273 -10.64 -15.65 22.22
N GLU A 274 -10.81 -14.40 21.78
CA GLU A 274 -11.29 -13.31 22.64
C GLU A 274 -12.73 -13.53 23.12
N GLU A 275 -13.61 -13.96 22.22
CA GLU A 275 -15.02 -14.21 22.56
C GLU A 275 -15.22 -15.35 23.58
N ASN A 276 -14.20 -16.21 23.75
CA ASN A 276 -14.24 -17.36 24.68
C ASN A 276 -13.52 -17.11 26.02
N GLN A 277 -12.96 -15.91 26.22
CA GLN A 277 -12.32 -15.47 27.49
C GLN A 277 -13.24 -14.55 28.27
#